data_702d8787d4358672201a7a17c97008d4
#
_entry.id   702d8787d4358672201a7a17c97008d4
#
_cell.length_a   1.000
_cell.length_b   1.000
_cell.length_c   1.000
_cell.angle_alpha   90.00
_cell.angle_beta   90.00
_cell.angle_gamma   90.00
#
_symmetry.space_group_name_H-M   'P 1'
#
loop_
_entity.id
_entity.type
_entity.pdbx_description
1 polymer ?
#
loop_
_entity_poly.entity_id
_entity_poly.type
_entity_poly.pdbx_seq_one_letter_code
_entity_poly.pdbx_strand_id
1 'polypeptide(L)'
;MSDNQLIITLIAVAALLIVAYVMAVLIRKRNSSRLAALEQRKEELYNLPVNDEVEAVKNMHLIGQSQVAFREWNQKWVDLSLNSFADIENNLFEAEGFNNSFRFLKARQQIEQIESQISLIEEDIDSIRKALSDLEKQESKNSGRVLHALDLFESLQHKVADNSEQYGAALPEIEKQLEHIQSEFSQFVTLNSSGDPVEAAGVLDSTENHILALTHIVDRIPAIVAKLTTELPEQLEDLESGYRKLLDANYQFVETDIESRLQLLYEALKNNHENLRKLELDNAEYENAQIQEEINALYDIFTREIASEKAFEKLMSTLPTYLGHLKENNEVLVKDMERLGKTYLLSESDVNRVRRLQADITAMSTTVEEMTSEQSEVTEPYSILKERLENLQTTLKDIEDDQIGVSERLVQIEKDDVNARQKANVYVNRLHTIKRYMEKRNLPGIPQKFLKLFFDASHSTEDLMAELEQSQINIESVNRVLEIATNDMEILEAETYSIVQNATLTEQLLQYSNRYRSFDERIQQAFHEALHIFETEFNYQASFEKISQALELAEPGVTNRFVTSYEKTRETIRF
;
A
#
# COMPACT_ATOMS: atom_id res chain seq x y z
N MET A 1 60.41 -58.44 -64.28
CA MET A 1 60.23 -58.43 -62.82
C MET A 1 61.14 -59.48 -62.28
N SER A 2 62.02 -59.13 -61.32
CA SER A 2 62.92 -60.10 -60.73
C SER A 2 62.09 -61.13 -59.88
N ASP A 3 62.51 -62.40 -59.89
CA ASP A 3 61.83 -63.51 -59.17
C ASP A 3 61.51 -63.15 -57.74
N ASN A 4 62.33 -62.34 -57.07
CA ASN A 4 62.09 -61.84 -55.70
C ASN A 4 60.86 -60.91 -55.53
N GLN A 5 60.51 -60.11 -56.59
CA GLN A 5 59.32 -59.25 -56.52
C GLN A 5 58.03 -60.11 -56.72
N LEU A 6 58.12 -61.18 -57.50
CA LEU A 6 57.00 -62.10 -57.72
C LEU A 6 56.71 -62.88 -56.43
N ILE A 7 57.75 -63.32 -55.69
CA ILE A 7 57.59 -64.01 -54.39
C ILE A 7 57.03 -63.07 -53.30
N ILE A 8 57.49 -61.80 -53.20
CA ILE A 8 56.97 -60.82 -52.24
C ILE A 8 55.51 -60.47 -52.49
N THR A 9 55.10 -60.32 -53.80
CA THR A 9 53.70 -60.09 -54.13
C THR A 9 52.79 -61.28 -53.79
N LEU A 10 53.32 -62.49 -53.99
CA LEU A 10 52.58 -63.72 -53.66
C LEU A 10 52.42 -63.90 -52.17
N ILE A 11 53.43 -63.60 -51.36
CA ILE A 11 53.36 -63.60 -49.87
C ILE A 11 52.41 -62.49 -49.38
N ALA A 12 52.45 -61.28 -49.96
CA ALA A 12 51.54 -60.20 -49.65
C ALA A 12 50.06 -60.56 -49.92
N VAL A 13 49.80 -61.18 -51.13
CA VAL A 13 48.45 -61.68 -51.47
C VAL A 13 47.99 -62.79 -50.50
N ALA A 14 48.90 -63.74 -50.18
CA ALA A 14 48.58 -64.81 -49.17
C ALA A 14 48.28 -64.23 -47.77
N ALA A 15 49.08 -63.27 -47.33
CA ALA A 15 48.84 -62.60 -46.06
C ALA A 15 47.47 -61.84 -46.08
N LEU A 16 47.16 -61.16 -47.19
CA LEU A 16 45.88 -60.45 -47.31
C LEU A 16 44.69 -61.41 -47.34
N LEU A 17 44.83 -62.61 -47.97
CA LEU A 17 43.82 -63.67 -47.99
C LEU A 17 43.64 -64.27 -46.57
N ILE A 18 44.73 -64.46 -45.79
CA ILE A 18 44.65 -64.92 -44.43
C ILE A 18 43.93 -63.87 -43.51
N VAL A 19 44.28 -62.60 -43.63
CA VAL A 19 43.60 -61.52 -42.90
C VAL A 19 42.11 -61.46 -43.30
N ALA A 20 41.79 -61.55 -44.58
CA ALA A 20 40.40 -61.59 -45.04
C ALA A 20 39.66 -62.80 -44.52
N TYR A 21 40.29 -63.99 -44.45
CA TYR A 21 39.71 -65.19 -43.89
C TYR A 21 39.47 -65.08 -42.37
N VAL A 22 40.46 -64.57 -41.61
CA VAL A 22 40.32 -64.35 -40.17
C VAL A 22 39.20 -63.30 -39.92
N MET A 23 39.17 -62.23 -40.69
CA MET A 23 38.10 -61.24 -40.60
C MET A 23 36.71 -61.88 -40.87
N ALA A 24 36.61 -62.70 -41.90
CA ALA A 24 35.39 -63.43 -42.25
C ALA A 24 34.93 -64.35 -41.13
N VAL A 25 35.86 -65.09 -40.52
CA VAL A 25 35.53 -65.99 -39.34
C VAL A 25 35.09 -65.15 -38.12
N LEU A 26 35.73 -64.02 -37.83
CA LEU A 26 35.32 -63.11 -36.75
C LEU A 26 33.93 -62.52 -36.98
N ILE A 27 33.64 -62.06 -38.17
CA ILE A 27 32.31 -61.55 -38.54
C ILE A 27 31.24 -62.64 -38.42
N ARG A 28 31.55 -63.85 -38.96
CA ARG A 28 30.66 -65.01 -38.85
C ARG A 28 30.34 -65.32 -37.41
N LYS A 29 31.35 -65.39 -36.55
CA LYS A 29 31.17 -65.71 -35.10
C LYS A 29 30.35 -64.61 -34.42
N ARG A 30 30.61 -63.33 -34.72
CA ARG A 30 29.85 -62.18 -34.15
C ARG A 30 28.38 -62.24 -34.57
N ASN A 31 28.11 -62.47 -35.87
CA ASN A 31 26.74 -62.62 -36.37
C ASN A 31 26.01 -63.80 -35.76
N SER A 32 26.67 -64.97 -35.63
CA SER A 32 26.12 -66.15 -34.99
C SER A 32 25.76 -65.92 -33.52
N SER A 33 26.59 -65.18 -32.77
CA SER A 33 26.29 -64.81 -31.37
C SER A 33 25.09 -63.85 -31.29
N ARG A 34 24.96 -62.92 -32.25
CA ARG A 34 23.77 -62.02 -32.31
C ARG A 34 22.50 -62.80 -32.66
N LEU A 35 22.56 -63.71 -33.64
CA LEU A 35 21.43 -64.56 -34.00
C LEU A 35 20.97 -65.46 -32.83
N ALA A 36 21.90 -66.09 -32.09
CA ALA A 36 21.57 -66.88 -30.91
C ALA A 36 20.93 -66.03 -29.80
N ALA A 37 21.39 -64.78 -29.62
CA ALA A 37 20.78 -63.86 -28.65
C ALA A 37 19.35 -63.44 -29.06
N LEU A 38 19.11 -63.27 -30.37
CA LEU A 38 17.78 -62.93 -30.90
C LEU A 38 16.81 -64.10 -30.81
N GLU A 39 17.31 -65.33 -31.07
CA GLU A 39 16.53 -66.55 -30.88
C GLU A 39 16.11 -66.75 -29.42
N GLN A 40 17.05 -66.56 -28.49
CA GLN A 40 16.74 -66.62 -27.06
C GLN A 40 15.70 -65.56 -26.68
N ARG A 41 15.85 -64.31 -27.17
CA ARG A 41 14.89 -63.23 -26.87
C ARG A 41 13.50 -63.54 -27.45
N LYS A 42 13.42 -64.11 -28.66
CA LYS A 42 12.16 -64.58 -29.24
C LYS A 42 11.50 -65.66 -28.36
N GLU A 43 12.29 -66.65 -27.86
CA GLU A 43 11.77 -67.70 -26.98
C GLU A 43 11.28 -67.17 -25.62
N GLU A 44 12.03 -66.21 -25.06
CA GLU A 44 11.61 -65.53 -23.81
C GLU A 44 10.25 -64.84 -23.98
N LEU A 45 10.06 -64.09 -25.10
CA LEU A 45 8.79 -63.41 -25.42
C LEU A 45 7.64 -64.41 -25.68
N TYR A 46 7.91 -65.50 -26.39
CA TYR A 46 6.89 -66.51 -26.72
C TYR A 46 6.41 -67.30 -25.48
N ASN A 47 7.29 -67.48 -24.50
CA ASN A 47 6.98 -68.16 -23.26
C ASN A 47 6.33 -67.29 -22.20
N LEU A 48 6.08 -65.99 -22.47
CA LEU A 48 5.32 -65.15 -21.56
C LEU A 48 3.89 -65.71 -21.36
N PRO A 49 3.31 -65.58 -20.16
CA PRO A 49 2.00 -66.20 -19.82
C PRO A 49 0.82 -65.41 -20.41
N VAL A 50 0.94 -64.87 -21.62
CA VAL A 50 -0.10 -64.03 -22.26
C VAL A 50 -1.36 -64.83 -22.56
N ASN A 51 -1.21 -66.16 -22.90
CA ASN A 51 -2.36 -67.05 -23.09
C ASN A 51 -3.20 -67.21 -21.81
N ASP A 52 -2.54 -67.37 -20.66
CA ASP A 52 -3.23 -67.53 -19.36
C ASP A 52 -3.95 -66.19 -19.00
N GLU A 53 -3.31 -65.05 -19.28
CA GLU A 53 -3.90 -63.71 -19.07
C GLU A 53 -5.12 -63.47 -19.99
N VAL A 54 -5.05 -63.90 -21.26
CA VAL A 54 -6.19 -63.85 -22.19
C VAL A 54 -7.32 -64.74 -21.74
N GLU A 55 -7.02 -65.97 -21.25
CA GLU A 55 -8.03 -66.94 -20.77
C GLU A 55 -8.70 -66.42 -19.48
N ALA A 56 -7.95 -65.86 -18.59
CA ALA A 56 -8.49 -65.27 -17.35
C ALA A 56 -9.53 -64.17 -17.69
N VAL A 57 -9.19 -63.20 -18.56
CA VAL A 57 -10.12 -62.14 -18.97
C VAL A 57 -11.29 -62.68 -19.81
N LYS A 58 -11.09 -63.67 -20.65
CA LYS A 58 -12.14 -64.33 -21.41
C LYS A 58 -13.18 -64.99 -20.50
N ASN A 59 -12.76 -65.55 -19.38
CA ASN A 59 -13.61 -66.21 -18.40
C ASN A 59 -14.48 -65.24 -17.57
N MET A 60 -14.20 -63.93 -17.65
CA MET A 60 -15.04 -62.87 -17.05
C MET A 60 -16.36 -62.65 -17.84
N HIS A 61 -16.57 -63.32 -18.96
CA HIS A 61 -17.79 -63.23 -19.77
C HIS A 61 -18.17 -61.79 -20.14
N LEU A 62 -17.17 -60.99 -20.56
CA LEU A 62 -17.33 -59.59 -20.91
C LEU A 62 -18.37 -59.36 -22.00
N ILE A 63 -19.11 -58.24 -21.88
CA ILE A 63 -20.07 -57.75 -22.88
C ILE A 63 -19.84 -56.24 -23.15
N GLY A 64 -20.61 -55.67 -24.04
CA GLY A 64 -20.59 -54.22 -24.32
C GLY A 64 -19.22 -53.69 -24.76
N GLN A 65 -18.80 -52.57 -24.22
CA GLN A 65 -17.52 -51.93 -24.56
C GLN A 65 -16.31 -52.73 -24.12
N SER A 66 -16.39 -53.38 -22.97
CA SER A 66 -15.33 -54.24 -22.46
C SER A 66 -15.08 -55.46 -23.36
N GLN A 67 -16.15 -56.06 -23.93
CA GLN A 67 -16.04 -57.14 -24.92
C GLN A 67 -15.37 -56.65 -26.24
N VAL A 68 -15.72 -55.45 -26.71
CA VAL A 68 -15.09 -54.89 -27.91
C VAL A 68 -13.60 -54.67 -27.67
N ALA A 69 -13.22 -54.03 -26.59
CA ALA A 69 -11.82 -53.82 -26.20
C ALA A 69 -11.04 -55.14 -26.07
N PHE A 70 -11.60 -56.12 -25.34
CA PHE A 70 -10.98 -57.44 -25.21
C PHE A 70 -10.80 -58.13 -26.57
N ARG A 71 -11.80 -58.07 -27.47
CA ARG A 71 -11.76 -58.71 -28.79
C ARG A 71 -10.63 -58.11 -29.67
N GLU A 72 -10.43 -56.81 -29.63
CA GLU A 72 -9.34 -56.15 -30.34
C GLU A 72 -7.96 -56.62 -29.87
N TRP A 73 -7.73 -56.64 -28.56
CA TRP A 73 -6.47 -57.08 -27.96
C TRP A 73 -6.23 -58.58 -28.15
N ASN A 74 -7.27 -59.41 -27.99
CA ASN A 74 -7.17 -60.85 -28.26
C ASN A 74 -6.87 -61.14 -29.73
N GLN A 75 -7.48 -60.43 -30.70
CA GLN A 75 -7.19 -60.55 -32.10
C GLN A 75 -5.73 -60.15 -32.41
N LYS A 76 -5.25 -59.13 -31.82
CA LYS A 76 -3.85 -58.68 -31.95
C LYS A 76 -2.88 -59.74 -31.39
N TRP A 77 -3.19 -60.35 -30.26
CA TRP A 77 -2.40 -61.46 -29.68
C TRP A 77 -2.40 -62.67 -30.60
N VAL A 78 -3.54 -63.11 -31.13
CA VAL A 78 -3.65 -64.22 -32.06
C VAL A 78 -2.80 -63.97 -33.31
N ASP A 79 -2.82 -62.76 -33.84
CA ASP A 79 -2.02 -62.41 -35.03
C ASP A 79 -0.51 -62.43 -34.72
N LEU A 80 -0.09 -61.89 -33.59
CA LEU A 80 1.29 -61.93 -33.11
C LEU A 80 1.77 -63.40 -32.92
N SER A 81 0.99 -64.23 -32.21
CA SER A 81 1.36 -65.61 -31.85
C SER A 81 1.43 -66.55 -33.06
N LEU A 82 0.57 -66.34 -34.07
CA LEU A 82 0.50 -67.21 -35.23
C LEU A 82 1.36 -66.71 -36.42
N ASN A 83 1.39 -65.40 -36.65
CA ASN A 83 2.02 -64.86 -37.85
C ASN A 83 3.38 -64.21 -37.53
N SER A 84 3.43 -63.25 -36.59
CA SER A 84 4.64 -62.45 -36.37
C SER A 84 5.82 -63.28 -35.83
N PHE A 85 5.60 -64.21 -34.92
CA PHE A 85 6.64 -65.11 -34.44
C PHE A 85 7.11 -66.10 -35.50
N ALA A 86 6.20 -66.59 -36.38
CA ALA A 86 6.56 -67.47 -37.48
C ALA A 86 7.42 -66.70 -38.55
N ASP A 87 7.11 -65.44 -38.80
CA ASP A 87 7.91 -64.61 -39.71
C ASP A 87 9.32 -64.37 -39.14
N ILE A 88 9.46 -64.11 -37.84
CA ILE A 88 10.77 -63.97 -37.19
C ILE A 88 11.56 -65.27 -37.30
N GLU A 89 10.94 -66.46 -37.07
CA GLU A 89 11.60 -67.75 -37.19
C GLU A 89 12.12 -68.02 -38.61
N ASN A 90 11.33 -67.71 -39.62
CA ASN A 90 11.74 -67.75 -41.01
C ASN A 90 12.92 -66.81 -41.30
N ASN A 91 12.84 -65.56 -40.81
CA ASN A 91 13.89 -64.56 -40.99
C ASN A 91 15.20 -64.96 -40.25
N LEU A 92 15.13 -65.56 -39.06
CA LEU A 92 16.29 -66.10 -38.34
C LEU A 92 16.96 -67.19 -39.13
N PHE A 93 16.18 -68.15 -39.67
CA PHE A 93 16.71 -69.20 -40.55
C PHE A 93 17.36 -68.68 -41.80
N GLU A 94 16.77 -67.70 -42.47
CA GLU A 94 17.38 -67.05 -43.66
C GLU A 94 18.67 -66.32 -43.28
N ALA A 95 18.69 -65.55 -42.18
CA ALA A 95 19.85 -64.80 -41.70
C ALA A 95 21.02 -65.76 -41.37
N GLU A 96 20.72 -66.92 -40.74
CA GLU A 96 21.70 -67.95 -40.48
C GLU A 96 22.23 -68.57 -41.78
N GLY A 97 21.36 -68.83 -42.75
CA GLY A 97 21.73 -69.26 -44.09
C GLY A 97 22.68 -68.28 -44.82
N PHE A 98 22.42 -67.01 -44.72
CA PHE A 98 23.31 -65.97 -45.28
C PHE A 98 24.66 -65.88 -44.54
N ASN A 99 24.66 -66.02 -43.21
CA ASN A 99 25.87 -66.03 -42.40
C ASN A 99 26.76 -67.22 -42.70
N ASN A 100 26.15 -68.44 -42.86
CA ASN A 100 26.84 -69.64 -43.21
C ASN A 100 27.39 -69.66 -44.63
N SER A 101 26.72 -68.93 -45.54
CA SER A 101 27.14 -68.78 -46.96
C SER A 101 28.10 -67.60 -47.16
N PHE A 102 28.67 -67.00 -46.09
CA PHE A 102 29.61 -65.86 -46.12
C PHE A 102 29.02 -64.58 -46.77
N ARG A 103 27.70 -64.44 -46.85
CA ARG A 103 27.01 -63.24 -47.36
C ARG A 103 26.74 -62.23 -46.21
N PHE A 104 27.81 -61.78 -45.58
CA PHE A 104 27.75 -61.02 -44.31
C PHE A 104 26.94 -59.70 -44.37
N LEU A 105 26.93 -59.00 -45.50
CA LEU A 105 26.12 -57.77 -45.65
C LEU A 105 24.63 -58.08 -45.60
N LYS A 106 24.21 -59.19 -46.25
CA LYS A 106 22.81 -59.62 -46.23
C LYS A 106 22.44 -60.16 -44.87
N ALA A 107 23.33 -60.97 -44.24
CA ALA A 107 23.12 -61.49 -42.91
C ALA A 107 22.97 -60.32 -41.89
N ARG A 108 23.81 -59.26 -41.96
CA ARG A 108 23.71 -58.12 -41.09
C ARG A 108 22.40 -57.33 -41.27
N GLN A 109 22.00 -57.10 -42.52
CA GLN A 109 20.75 -56.40 -42.84
C GLN A 109 19.54 -57.17 -42.28
N GLN A 110 19.54 -58.52 -42.42
CA GLN A 110 18.48 -59.36 -41.92
C GLN A 110 18.47 -59.38 -40.38
N ILE A 111 19.65 -59.40 -39.71
CA ILE A 111 19.77 -59.33 -38.24
C ILE A 111 19.20 -58.00 -37.73
N GLU A 112 19.55 -56.86 -38.37
CA GLU A 112 19.01 -55.55 -37.97
C GLU A 112 17.48 -55.48 -38.19
N GLN A 113 16.95 -56.13 -39.20
CA GLN A 113 15.52 -56.24 -39.47
C GLN A 113 14.82 -57.10 -38.37
N ILE A 114 15.42 -58.26 -37.99
CA ILE A 114 14.88 -59.12 -36.92
C ILE A 114 14.92 -58.41 -35.55
N GLU A 115 16.01 -57.68 -35.25
CA GLU A 115 16.11 -56.86 -34.05
C GLU A 115 14.96 -55.88 -33.95
N SER A 116 14.67 -55.16 -35.05
CA SER A 116 13.54 -54.23 -35.11
C SER A 116 12.19 -54.94 -34.96
N GLN A 117 12.00 -56.07 -35.61
CA GLN A 117 10.77 -56.88 -35.51
C GLN A 117 10.54 -57.39 -34.09
N ILE A 118 11.57 -57.94 -33.41
CA ILE A 118 11.48 -58.38 -32.01
C ILE A 118 11.13 -57.22 -31.08
N SER A 119 11.73 -56.06 -31.27
CA SER A 119 11.42 -54.88 -30.46
C SER A 119 9.96 -54.40 -30.63
N LEU A 120 9.40 -54.46 -31.84
CA LEU A 120 8.00 -54.15 -32.11
C LEU A 120 7.06 -55.19 -31.43
N ILE A 121 7.39 -56.48 -31.53
CA ILE A 121 6.62 -57.54 -30.88
C ILE A 121 6.65 -57.39 -29.36
N GLU A 122 7.80 -57.05 -28.79
CA GLU A 122 7.93 -56.77 -27.35
C GLU A 122 7.01 -55.64 -26.90
N GLU A 123 7.02 -54.51 -27.63
CA GLU A 123 6.13 -53.38 -27.38
C GLU A 123 4.65 -53.75 -27.53
N ASP A 124 4.31 -54.53 -28.54
CA ASP A 124 2.94 -55.04 -28.74
C ASP A 124 2.49 -55.99 -27.63
N ILE A 125 3.33 -56.93 -27.20
CA ILE A 125 3.05 -57.82 -26.08
C ILE A 125 2.84 -57.05 -24.79
N ASP A 126 3.71 -56.10 -24.48
CA ASP A 126 3.59 -55.26 -23.31
C ASP A 126 2.28 -54.48 -23.33
N SER A 127 1.88 -53.95 -24.49
CA SER A 127 0.61 -53.22 -24.68
C SER A 127 -0.60 -54.14 -24.46
N ILE A 128 -0.57 -55.37 -25.01
CA ILE A 128 -1.64 -56.39 -24.80
C ILE A 128 -1.74 -56.76 -23.33
N ARG A 129 -0.64 -57.13 -22.69
CA ARG A 129 -0.62 -57.51 -21.26
C ARG A 129 -1.11 -56.40 -20.35
N LYS A 130 -0.68 -55.16 -20.64
CA LYS A 130 -1.17 -54.00 -19.91
C LYS A 130 -2.68 -53.83 -20.06
N ALA A 131 -3.22 -53.91 -21.28
CA ALA A 131 -4.65 -53.76 -21.53
C ALA A 131 -5.48 -54.87 -20.85
N LEU A 132 -5.01 -56.16 -20.90
CA LEU A 132 -5.68 -57.26 -20.21
C LEU A 132 -5.65 -57.10 -18.67
N SER A 133 -4.47 -56.69 -18.13
CA SER A 133 -4.33 -56.41 -16.69
C SER A 133 -5.20 -55.21 -16.24
N ASP A 134 -5.36 -54.20 -17.12
CA ASP A 134 -6.19 -53.07 -16.82
C ASP A 134 -7.68 -53.44 -16.76
N LEU A 135 -8.17 -54.35 -17.64
CA LEU A 135 -9.53 -54.88 -17.57
C LEU A 135 -9.79 -55.69 -16.29
N GLU A 136 -8.86 -56.56 -15.87
CA GLU A 136 -8.95 -57.35 -14.64
C GLU A 136 -8.92 -56.43 -13.38
N LYS A 137 -7.98 -55.50 -13.35
CA LYS A 137 -7.86 -54.54 -12.25
C LYS A 137 -9.08 -53.61 -12.13
N GLN A 138 -9.70 -53.26 -13.26
CA GLN A 138 -10.87 -52.42 -13.30
C GLN A 138 -12.04 -53.04 -12.54
N GLU A 139 -12.31 -54.33 -12.78
CA GLU A 139 -13.37 -55.05 -12.08
C GLU A 139 -13.10 -55.14 -10.57
N SER A 140 -11.89 -55.55 -10.17
CA SER A 140 -11.51 -55.63 -8.77
C SER A 140 -11.53 -54.25 -8.07
N LYS A 141 -11.09 -53.21 -8.77
CA LYS A 141 -11.11 -51.84 -8.28
C LYS A 141 -12.54 -51.30 -8.13
N ASN A 142 -13.43 -51.63 -9.09
CA ASN A 142 -14.83 -51.23 -9.03
C ASN A 142 -15.52 -51.79 -7.80
N SER A 143 -15.24 -53.06 -7.44
CA SER A 143 -15.81 -53.70 -6.24
C SER A 143 -15.41 -53.03 -4.93
N GLY A 144 -14.16 -52.53 -4.83
CA GLY A 144 -13.71 -51.75 -3.65
C GLY A 144 -14.28 -50.35 -3.59
N ARG A 145 -14.34 -49.66 -4.75
CA ARG A 145 -14.86 -48.31 -4.84
C ARG A 145 -16.36 -48.23 -4.57
N VAL A 146 -17.14 -49.21 -5.06
CA VAL A 146 -18.59 -49.21 -4.82
C VAL A 146 -18.94 -49.32 -3.35
N LEU A 147 -18.19 -50.13 -2.58
CA LEU A 147 -18.40 -50.22 -1.13
C LEU A 147 -18.17 -48.86 -0.46
N HIS A 148 -17.08 -48.18 -0.82
CA HIS A 148 -16.79 -46.87 -0.29
C HIS A 148 -17.87 -45.83 -0.71
N ALA A 149 -18.30 -45.87 -1.96
CA ALA A 149 -19.35 -44.97 -2.45
C ALA A 149 -20.71 -45.21 -1.76
N LEU A 150 -21.03 -46.48 -1.47
CA LEU A 150 -22.20 -46.88 -0.70
C LEU A 150 -22.14 -46.34 0.73
N ASP A 151 -21.00 -46.48 1.43
CA ASP A 151 -20.81 -45.96 2.79
C ASP A 151 -21.01 -44.43 2.83
N LEU A 152 -20.47 -43.72 1.83
CA LEU A 152 -20.67 -42.28 1.70
C LEU A 152 -22.15 -41.90 1.43
N PHE A 153 -22.81 -42.66 0.56
CA PHE A 153 -24.21 -42.46 0.23
C PHE A 153 -25.13 -42.73 1.43
N GLU A 154 -24.92 -43.85 2.15
CA GLU A 154 -25.68 -44.15 3.38
C GLU A 154 -25.46 -43.07 4.45
N SER A 155 -24.21 -42.63 4.65
CA SER A 155 -23.90 -41.51 5.55
C SER A 155 -24.65 -40.23 5.16
N LEU A 156 -24.71 -39.92 3.86
CA LEU A 156 -25.43 -38.75 3.35
C LEU A 156 -26.93 -38.91 3.56
N GLN A 157 -27.52 -40.08 3.28
CA GLN A 157 -28.94 -40.35 3.54
C GLN A 157 -29.31 -40.21 5.02
N HIS A 158 -28.51 -40.76 5.93
CA HIS A 158 -28.71 -40.59 7.37
C HIS A 158 -28.63 -39.14 7.79
N LYS A 159 -27.62 -38.41 7.29
CA LYS A 159 -27.48 -36.98 7.57
C LYS A 159 -28.69 -36.17 7.14
N VAL A 160 -29.23 -36.47 5.95
CA VAL A 160 -30.43 -35.76 5.43
C VAL A 160 -31.67 -36.15 6.24
N ALA A 161 -31.84 -37.41 6.59
CA ALA A 161 -32.99 -37.91 7.37
C ALA A 161 -33.00 -37.34 8.80
N ASP A 162 -31.85 -37.35 9.48
CA ASP A 162 -31.71 -36.92 10.87
C ASP A 162 -31.89 -35.37 11.03
N ASN A 163 -31.58 -34.63 9.99
CA ASN A 163 -31.60 -33.17 10.02
C ASN A 163 -32.61 -32.54 9.04
N SER A 164 -33.67 -33.30 8.67
CA SER A 164 -34.64 -32.90 7.63
C SER A 164 -35.24 -31.49 7.83
N GLU A 165 -35.48 -31.07 9.07
CA GLU A 165 -35.97 -29.74 9.42
C GLU A 165 -35.02 -28.59 9.02
N GLN A 166 -33.72 -28.84 9.01
CA GLN A 166 -32.71 -27.84 8.69
C GLN A 166 -32.59 -27.55 7.19
N TYR A 167 -33.20 -28.39 6.33
CA TYR A 167 -33.15 -28.21 4.89
C TYR A 167 -34.37 -27.44 4.33
N GLY A 168 -35.41 -27.30 5.12
CA GLY A 168 -36.60 -26.50 4.76
C GLY A 168 -37.14 -26.78 3.35
N ALA A 169 -37.26 -25.73 2.54
CA ALA A 169 -37.78 -25.82 1.18
C ALA A 169 -36.90 -26.62 0.20
N ALA A 170 -35.65 -26.87 0.53
CA ALA A 170 -34.71 -27.63 -0.31
C ALA A 170 -34.87 -29.14 -0.21
N LEU A 171 -35.49 -29.65 0.87
CA LEU A 171 -35.58 -31.08 1.17
C LEU A 171 -36.17 -31.95 0.00
N PRO A 172 -37.26 -31.55 -0.68
CA PRO A 172 -37.80 -32.38 -1.75
C PRO A 172 -36.84 -32.58 -2.94
N GLU A 173 -36.06 -31.55 -3.28
CA GLU A 173 -35.10 -31.66 -4.37
C GLU A 173 -33.84 -32.45 -3.94
N ILE A 174 -33.43 -32.36 -2.66
CA ILE A 174 -32.37 -33.24 -2.09
C ILE A 174 -32.80 -34.70 -2.18
N GLU A 175 -34.03 -35.05 -1.77
CA GLU A 175 -34.57 -36.42 -1.84
C GLU A 175 -34.57 -36.92 -3.27
N LYS A 176 -34.99 -36.11 -4.24
CA LYS A 176 -34.96 -36.46 -5.66
C LYS A 176 -33.53 -36.69 -6.19
N GLN A 177 -32.53 -35.92 -5.74
CA GLN A 177 -31.12 -36.16 -6.08
C GLN A 177 -30.61 -37.46 -5.45
N LEU A 178 -31.00 -37.80 -4.21
CA LEU A 178 -30.69 -39.08 -3.58
C LEU A 178 -31.30 -40.25 -4.35
N GLU A 179 -32.56 -40.14 -4.82
CA GLU A 179 -33.20 -41.17 -5.66
C GLU A 179 -32.43 -41.34 -6.99
N HIS A 180 -31.97 -40.23 -7.59
CA HIS A 180 -31.17 -40.31 -8.81
C HIS A 180 -29.84 -41.07 -8.57
N ILE A 181 -29.11 -40.76 -7.51
CA ILE A 181 -27.88 -41.49 -7.13
C ILE A 181 -28.16 -42.96 -6.90
N GLN A 182 -29.28 -43.31 -6.24
CA GLN A 182 -29.69 -44.69 -6.04
C GLN A 182 -29.96 -45.44 -7.37
N SER A 183 -30.52 -44.75 -8.36
CA SER A 183 -30.70 -45.27 -9.72
C SER A 183 -29.39 -45.50 -10.44
N GLU A 184 -28.41 -44.61 -10.27
CA GLU A 184 -27.06 -44.80 -10.82
C GLU A 184 -26.34 -46.01 -10.20
N PHE A 185 -26.44 -46.25 -8.88
CA PHE A 185 -25.95 -47.46 -8.26
C PHE A 185 -26.59 -48.73 -8.86
N SER A 186 -27.90 -48.71 -9.11
CA SER A 186 -28.60 -49.84 -9.74
C SER A 186 -28.11 -50.07 -11.17
N GLN A 187 -27.84 -49.05 -11.91
CA GLN A 187 -27.24 -49.11 -13.26
C GLN A 187 -25.81 -49.67 -13.19
N PHE A 188 -24.99 -49.17 -12.27
CA PHE A 188 -23.64 -49.70 -12.03
C PHE A 188 -23.66 -51.21 -11.75
N VAL A 189 -24.50 -51.68 -10.80
CA VAL A 189 -24.62 -53.11 -10.44
C VAL A 189 -25.02 -53.91 -11.66
N THR A 190 -25.95 -53.45 -12.47
CA THR A 190 -26.41 -54.11 -13.70
C THR A 190 -25.29 -54.26 -14.73
N LEU A 191 -24.54 -53.20 -14.99
CA LEU A 191 -23.40 -53.21 -15.94
C LEU A 191 -22.26 -54.08 -15.44
N ASN A 192 -21.88 -53.96 -14.17
CA ASN A 192 -20.79 -54.75 -13.61
C ASN A 192 -21.12 -56.25 -13.55
N SER A 193 -22.36 -56.61 -13.15
CA SER A 193 -22.80 -58.01 -13.13
C SER A 193 -23.03 -58.64 -14.51
N SER A 194 -23.31 -57.80 -15.51
CA SER A 194 -23.48 -58.27 -16.90
C SER A 194 -22.15 -58.35 -17.66
N GLY A 195 -21.01 -57.96 -17.06
CA GLY A 195 -19.68 -58.15 -17.63
C GLY A 195 -19.16 -56.95 -18.45
N ASP A 196 -19.61 -55.76 -18.15
CA ASP A 196 -19.01 -54.54 -18.71
C ASP A 196 -18.37 -53.65 -17.63
N PRO A 197 -17.22 -54.03 -17.07
CA PRO A 197 -16.55 -53.31 -16.01
C PRO A 197 -16.02 -51.93 -16.43
N VAL A 198 -15.81 -51.70 -17.73
CA VAL A 198 -15.33 -50.39 -18.23
C VAL A 198 -16.46 -49.35 -18.20
N GLU A 199 -17.65 -49.69 -18.72
CA GLU A 199 -18.80 -48.81 -18.68
C GLU A 199 -19.32 -48.64 -17.25
N ALA A 200 -19.30 -49.72 -16.46
CA ALA A 200 -19.61 -49.68 -15.02
C ALA A 200 -18.69 -48.70 -14.27
N ALA A 201 -17.38 -48.65 -14.56
CA ALA A 201 -16.46 -47.68 -13.96
C ALA A 201 -16.86 -46.24 -14.28
N GLY A 202 -17.29 -45.95 -15.52
CA GLY A 202 -17.77 -44.64 -15.92
C GLY A 202 -19.01 -44.18 -15.13
N VAL A 203 -19.98 -45.11 -14.94
CA VAL A 203 -21.16 -44.82 -14.11
C VAL A 203 -20.76 -44.61 -12.66
N LEU A 204 -19.85 -45.43 -12.10
CA LEU A 204 -19.37 -45.26 -10.73
C LEU A 204 -18.64 -43.95 -10.51
N ASP A 205 -17.81 -43.51 -11.46
CA ASP A 205 -17.14 -42.19 -11.42
C ASP A 205 -18.18 -41.06 -11.37
N SER A 206 -19.26 -41.16 -12.18
CA SER A 206 -20.37 -40.21 -12.15
C SER A 206 -21.09 -40.21 -10.81
N THR A 207 -21.41 -41.39 -10.29
CA THR A 207 -22.11 -41.59 -9.01
C THR A 207 -21.30 -41.01 -7.84
N GLU A 208 -19.99 -41.28 -7.76
CA GLU A 208 -19.10 -40.73 -6.74
C GLU A 208 -19.08 -39.19 -6.81
N ASN A 209 -18.98 -38.62 -8.00
CA ASN A 209 -19.02 -37.16 -8.19
C ASN A 209 -20.37 -36.56 -7.76
N HIS A 210 -21.49 -37.22 -8.07
CA HIS A 210 -22.81 -36.77 -7.65
C HIS A 210 -22.98 -36.85 -6.12
N ILE A 211 -22.47 -37.90 -5.47
CA ILE A 211 -22.48 -37.99 -4.00
C ILE A 211 -21.68 -36.83 -3.38
N LEU A 212 -20.46 -36.59 -3.86
CA LEU A 212 -19.61 -35.52 -3.35
C LEU A 212 -20.24 -34.14 -3.57
N ALA A 213 -20.80 -33.91 -4.76
CA ALA A 213 -21.49 -32.68 -5.09
C ALA A 213 -22.70 -32.45 -4.20
N LEU A 214 -23.55 -33.48 -4.02
CA LEU A 214 -24.72 -33.38 -3.16
C LEU A 214 -24.34 -33.22 -1.68
N THR A 215 -23.27 -33.90 -1.22
CA THR A 215 -22.75 -33.71 0.14
C THR A 215 -22.35 -32.26 0.38
N HIS A 216 -21.64 -31.66 -0.57
CA HIS A 216 -21.24 -30.23 -0.49
C HIS A 216 -22.48 -29.30 -0.48
N ILE A 217 -23.48 -29.61 -1.28
CA ILE A 217 -24.75 -28.86 -1.31
C ILE A 217 -25.47 -28.97 0.05
N VAL A 218 -25.62 -30.20 0.58
CA VAL A 218 -26.31 -30.49 1.85
C VAL A 218 -25.61 -29.79 3.03
N ASP A 219 -24.28 -29.66 3.02
CA ASP A 219 -23.52 -28.98 4.06
C ASP A 219 -23.74 -27.45 4.10
N ARG A 220 -24.01 -26.83 2.97
CA ARG A 220 -24.24 -25.36 2.86
C ARG A 220 -25.66 -24.95 3.25
N ILE A 221 -26.65 -25.79 3.00
CA ILE A 221 -28.07 -25.45 3.13
C ILE A 221 -28.47 -24.98 4.53
N PRO A 222 -28.06 -25.63 5.66
CA PRO A 222 -28.52 -25.22 6.98
C PRO A 222 -28.23 -23.77 7.32
N ALA A 223 -27.06 -23.26 6.91
CA ALA A 223 -26.70 -21.86 7.13
C ALA A 223 -27.56 -20.89 6.31
N ILE A 224 -27.89 -21.26 5.05
CA ILE A 224 -28.76 -20.47 4.17
C ILE A 224 -30.18 -20.46 4.72
N VAL A 225 -30.69 -21.62 5.15
CA VAL A 225 -32.05 -21.75 5.72
C VAL A 225 -32.17 -20.97 7.01
N ALA A 226 -31.20 -21.05 7.93
CA ALA A 226 -31.23 -20.30 9.19
C ALA A 226 -31.34 -18.78 8.95
N LYS A 227 -30.57 -18.27 7.99
CA LYS A 227 -30.68 -16.86 7.61
C LYS A 227 -32.02 -16.53 7.00
N LEU A 228 -32.46 -17.30 6.02
CA LEU A 228 -33.65 -17.02 5.24
C LEU A 228 -34.97 -17.18 6.01
N THR A 229 -35.03 -18.14 6.96
CA THR A 229 -36.25 -18.47 7.69
C THR A 229 -36.33 -17.85 9.09
N THR A 230 -35.20 -17.46 9.68
CA THR A 230 -35.17 -16.97 11.06
C THR A 230 -34.55 -15.58 11.14
N GLU A 231 -33.25 -15.44 10.79
CA GLU A 231 -32.51 -14.21 11.05
C GLU A 231 -33.04 -13.00 10.25
N LEU A 232 -33.19 -13.15 8.94
CA LEU A 232 -33.62 -12.04 8.07
C LEU A 232 -35.08 -11.64 8.30
N PRO A 233 -36.07 -12.59 8.45
CA PRO A 233 -37.43 -12.24 8.80
C PRO A 233 -37.56 -11.54 10.15
N GLU A 234 -36.86 -11.99 11.19
CA GLU A 234 -36.86 -11.35 12.52
C GLU A 234 -36.32 -9.93 12.45
N GLN A 235 -35.19 -9.71 11.75
CA GLN A 235 -34.63 -8.36 11.54
C GLN A 235 -35.58 -7.45 10.76
N LEU A 236 -36.27 -7.99 9.75
CA LEU A 236 -37.20 -7.21 8.94
C LEU A 236 -38.45 -6.83 9.72
N GLU A 237 -38.97 -7.73 10.58
CA GLU A 237 -40.09 -7.43 11.48
C GLU A 237 -39.70 -6.37 12.53
N ASP A 238 -38.46 -6.45 13.08
CA ASP A 238 -37.94 -5.46 13.99
C ASP A 238 -37.79 -4.08 13.32
N LEU A 239 -37.27 -4.04 12.08
CA LEU A 239 -37.20 -2.83 11.26
C LEU A 239 -38.58 -2.21 11.01
N GLU A 240 -39.55 -3.01 10.61
CA GLU A 240 -40.92 -2.52 10.35
C GLU A 240 -41.55 -1.97 11.63
N SER A 241 -41.41 -2.70 12.75
CA SER A 241 -41.86 -2.25 14.08
C SER A 241 -41.16 -0.96 14.52
N GLY A 242 -39.82 -0.90 14.32
CA GLY A 242 -39.01 0.29 14.59
C GLY A 242 -39.45 1.49 13.75
N TYR A 243 -39.66 1.31 12.45
CA TYR A 243 -40.13 2.36 11.56
C TYR A 243 -41.48 2.94 12.01
N ARG A 244 -42.45 2.08 12.33
CA ARG A 244 -43.76 2.52 12.83
C ARG A 244 -43.66 3.32 14.13
N LYS A 245 -42.83 2.89 15.08
CA LYS A 245 -42.56 3.60 16.36
C LYS A 245 -41.94 4.98 16.12
N LEU A 246 -41.03 5.08 15.17
CA LEU A 246 -40.40 6.35 14.80
C LEU A 246 -41.41 7.31 14.16
N LEU A 247 -42.30 6.79 13.27
CA LEU A 247 -43.39 7.59 12.70
C LEU A 247 -44.39 8.07 13.76
N ASP A 248 -44.74 7.19 14.70
CA ASP A 248 -45.63 7.53 15.82
C ASP A 248 -45.02 8.59 16.76
N ALA A 249 -43.68 8.62 16.83
CA ALA A 249 -42.91 9.64 17.54
C ALA A 249 -42.62 10.91 16.70
N ASN A 250 -43.30 11.07 15.54
CA ASN A 250 -43.17 12.19 14.61
C ASN A 250 -41.80 12.36 13.95
N TYR A 251 -40.98 11.30 13.85
CA TYR A 251 -39.77 11.37 13.05
C TYR A 251 -40.13 11.51 11.55
N GLN A 252 -39.36 12.34 10.88
CA GLN A 252 -39.34 12.48 9.45
C GLN A 252 -38.06 11.90 8.89
N PHE A 253 -38.08 11.41 7.68
CA PHE A 253 -36.94 10.82 7.00
C PHE A 253 -36.64 11.58 5.70
N VAL A 254 -35.36 11.67 5.36
CA VAL A 254 -34.93 12.21 4.06
C VAL A 254 -35.34 11.27 2.94
N GLU A 255 -35.22 9.97 3.21
CA GLU A 255 -35.58 8.90 2.31
C GLU A 255 -37.10 8.68 2.36
N THR A 256 -37.79 8.95 1.25
CA THR A 256 -39.25 8.86 1.13
C THR A 256 -39.75 7.48 0.71
N ASP A 257 -38.81 6.56 0.39
CA ASP A 257 -39.09 5.24 -0.19
C ASP A 257 -38.94 4.07 0.81
N ILE A 258 -38.80 4.34 2.10
CA ILE A 258 -38.56 3.33 3.14
C ILE A 258 -39.64 2.24 3.12
N GLU A 259 -40.92 2.60 3.04
CA GLU A 259 -42.02 1.64 3.01
C GLU A 259 -41.94 0.73 1.76
N SER A 260 -41.62 1.32 0.60
CA SER A 260 -41.45 0.56 -0.63
C SER A 260 -40.25 -0.41 -0.54
N ARG A 261 -39.13 0.02 0.09
CA ARG A 261 -37.95 -0.81 0.31
C ARG A 261 -38.27 -1.99 1.23
N LEU A 262 -39.00 -1.77 2.32
CA LEU A 262 -39.47 -2.85 3.21
C LEU A 262 -40.32 -3.88 2.45
N GLN A 263 -41.26 -3.43 1.57
CA GLN A 263 -42.07 -4.33 0.75
C GLN A 263 -41.22 -5.15 -0.23
N LEU A 264 -40.21 -4.52 -0.89
CA LEU A 264 -39.29 -5.20 -1.79
C LEU A 264 -38.46 -6.26 -1.07
N LEU A 265 -38.05 -6.02 0.20
CA LEU A 265 -37.33 -6.99 1.01
C LEU A 265 -38.21 -8.23 1.32
N TYR A 266 -39.48 -8.06 1.64
CA TYR A 266 -40.41 -9.20 1.81
C TYR A 266 -40.58 -10.00 0.51
N GLU A 267 -40.64 -9.34 -0.64
CA GLU A 267 -40.68 -10.01 -1.94
C GLU A 267 -39.39 -10.73 -2.26
N ALA A 268 -38.22 -10.12 -1.96
CA ALA A 268 -36.90 -10.74 -2.14
C ALA A 268 -36.75 -11.99 -1.27
N LEU A 269 -37.15 -11.96 0.01
CA LEU A 269 -37.19 -13.14 0.88
C LEU A 269 -38.01 -14.27 0.28
N LYS A 270 -39.23 -13.94 -0.20
CA LYS A 270 -40.11 -14.92 -0.83
C LYS A 270 -39.51 -15.52 -2.10
N ASN A 271 -38.88 -14.70 -2.94
CA ASN A 271 -38.23 -15.17 -4.17
C ASN A 271 -37.01 -16.05 -3.85
N ASN A 272 -36.29 -15.73 -2.79
CA ASN A 272 -35.11 -16.48 -2.40
C ASN A 272 -35.43 -17.88 -1.84
N HIS A 273 -36.64 -18.08 -1.28
CA HIS A 273 -37.15 -19.42 -0.97
C HIS A 273 -37.28 -20.29 -2.22
N GLU A 274 -37.58 -19.73 -3.39
CA GLU A 274 -37.62 -20.48 -4.65
C GLU A 274 -36.22 -20.88 -5.15
N ASN A 275 -35.22 -20.02 -4.97
CA ASN A 275 -33.81 -20.37 -5.27
C ASN A 275 -33.37 -21.58 -4.42
N LEU A 276 -33.68 -21.52 -3.11
CA LEU A 276 -33.38 -22.61 -2.19
C LEU A 276 -34.09 -23.92 -2.60
N ARG A 277 -35.37 -23.85 -3.00
CA ARG A 277 -36.14 -24.99 -3.46
C ARG A 277 -35.55 -25.67 -4.69
N LYS A 278 -34.88 -24.90 -5.56
CA LYS A 278 -34.21 -25.40 -6.77
C LYS A 278 -32.77 -25.81 -6.55
N LEU A 279 -32.24 -25.71 -5.33
CA LEU A 279 -30.83 -25.91 -4.98
C LEU A 279 -29.87 -24.94 -5.69
N GLU A 280 -30.34 -23.75 -6.08
CA GLU A 280 -29.53 -22.66 -6.61
C GLU A 280 -28.84 -21.92 -5.46
N LEU A 281 -27.93 -22.59 -4.76
CA LEU A 281 -27.38 -22.10 -3.48
C LEU A 281 -26.56 -20.83 -3.63
N ASP A 282 -25.81 -20.69 -4.71
CA ASP A 282 -25.00 -19.51 -4.96
C ASP A 282 -25.87 -18.26 -5.14
N ASN A 283 -27.01 -18.42 -5.83
CA ASN A 283 -28.02 -17.36 -5.95
C ASN A 283 -28.68 -17.09 -4.60
N ALA A 284 -29.00 -18.13 -3.83
CA ALA A 284 -29.63 -17.98 -2.52
C ALA A 284 -28.71 -17.27 -1.50
N GLU A 285 -27.42 -17.57 -1.48
CA GLU A 285 -26.44 -16.89 -0.65
C GLU A 285 -26.24 -15.43 -1.06
N TYR A 286 -26.16 -15.18 -2.38
CA TYR A 286 -26.05 -13.81 -2.91
C TYR A 286 -27.27 -12.97 -2.53
N GLU A 287 -28.46 -13.47 -2.73
CA GLU A 287 -29.70 -12.78 -2.36
C GLU A 287 -29.79 -12.54 -0.84
N ASN A 288 -29.42 -13.54 -0.01
CA ASN A 288 -29.36 -13.34 1.45
C ASN A 288 -28.40 -12.22 1.83
N ALA A 289 -27.25 -12.10 1.13
CA ALA A 289 -26.29 -11.03 1.37
C ALA A 289 -26.84 -9.66 0.96
N GLN A 290 -27.55 -9.58 -0.19
CA GLN A 290 -28.19 -8.34 -0.66
C GLN A 290 -29.31 -7.89 0.29
N ILE A 291 -30.16 -8.82 0.74
CA ILE A 291 -31.20 -8.53 1.72
C ILE A 291 -30.57 -8.01 3.03
N GLN A 292 -29.53 -8.65 3.52
CA GLN A 292 -28.84 -8.22 4.74
C GLN A 292 -28.21 -6.83 4.60
N GLU A 293 -27.61 -6.53 3.44
CA GLU A 293 -27.03 -5.21 3.16
C GLU A 293 -28.10 -4.12 3.17
N GLU A 294 -29.25 -4.39 2.56
CA GLU A 294 -30.36 -3.47 2.50
C GLU A 294 -31.02 -3.27 3.89
N ILE A 295 -31.15 -4.34 4.67
CA ILE A 295 -31.57 -4.27 6.08
C ILE A 295 -30.63 -3.37 6.89
N ASN A 296 -29.32 -3.56 6.76
CA ASN A 296 -28.34 -2.74 7.44
C ASN A 296 -28.43 -1.26 7.02
N ALA A 297 -28.65 -0.99 5.73
CA ALA A 297 -28.83 0.36 5.23
C ALA A 297 -30.06 1.05 5.85
N LEU A 298 -31.16 0.32 6.05
CA LEU A 298 -32.35 0.84 6.73
C LEU A 298 -32.09 1.08 8.23
N TYR A 299 -31.39 0.19 8.92
CA TYR A 299 -30.95 0.42 10.32
C TYR A 299 -30.05 1.65 10.43
N ASP A 300 -29.16 1.87 9.48
CA ASP A 300 -28.29 3.05 9.47
C ASP A 300 -29.10 4.34 9.31
N ILE A 301 -30.14 4.34 8.46
CA ILE A 301 -31.04 5.48 8.33
C ILE A 301 -31.72 5.79 9.67
N PHE A 302 -32.31 4.79 10.34
CA PHE A 302 -33.01 4.98 11.61
C PHE A 302 -32.04 5.41 12.71
N THR A 303 -30.87 4.77 12.81
CA THR A 303 -29.84 5.10 13.78
C THR A 303 -29.33 6.54 13.57
N ARG A 304 -29.15 6.95 12.31
CA ARG A 304 -28.74 8.31 11.95
C ARG A 304 -29.78 9.34 12.43
N GLU A 305 -31.06 9.12 12.19
CA GLU A 305 -32.11 10.05 12.61
C GLU A 305 -32.22 10.14 14.14
N ILE A 306 -32.20 9.00 14.85
CA ILE A 306 -32.21 8.98 16.33
C ILE A 306 -30.96 9.66 16.95
N ALA A 307 -29.79 9.44 16.34
CA ALA A 307 -28.57 10.11 16.78
C ALA A 307 -28.61 11.62 16.48
N SER A 308 -29.23 11.99 15.35
CA SER A 308 -29.37 13.39 14.94
C SER A 308 -30.32 14.14 15.83
N GLU A 309 -31.41 13.54 16.32
CA GLU A 309 -32.31 14.13 17.33
C GLU A 309 -31.53 14.53 18.59
N LYS A 310 -30.78 13.57 19.17
CA LYS A 310 -30.00 13.83 20.40
C LYS A 310 -28.95 14.93 20.21
N ALA A 311 -28.32 14.97 19.03
CA ALA A 311 -27.36 16.00 18.67
C ALA A 311 -28.05 17.37 18.49
N PHE A 312 -29.21 17.38 17.84
CA PHE A 312 -30.05 18.57 17.67
C PHE A 312 -30.47 19.15 19.02
N GLU A 313 -31.04 18.33 19.93
CA GLU A 313 -31.42 18.79 21.28
C GLU A 313 -30.25 19.39 22.04
N LYS A 314 -29.10 18.75 21.98
CA LYS A 314 -27.87 19.25 22.62
C LYS A 314 -27.45 20.60 22.03
N LEU A 315 -27.41 20.73 20.72
CA LEU A 315 -27.05 21.99 20.05
C LEU A 315 -28.06 23.09 20.40
N MET A 316 -29.37 22.80 20.34
CA MET A 316 -30.42 23.74 20.72
C MET A 316 -30.31 24.23 22.18
N SER A 317 -29.83 23.38 23.11
CA SER A 317 -29.59 23.80 24.48
C SER A 317 -28.33 24.64 24.67
N THR A 318 -27.30 24.47 23.83
CA THR A 318 -26.01 25.13 23.99
C THR A 318 -25.85 26.42 23.16
N LEU A 319 -26.47 26.49 21.98
CA LEU A 319 -26.35 27.62 21.05
C LEU A 319 -26.82 28.96 21.65
N PRO A 320 -27.94 29.07 22.40
CA PRO A 320 -28.34 30.35 23.00
C PRO A 320 -27.30 30.88 24.01
N THR A 321 -26.69 30.00 24.80
CA THR A 321 -25.64 30.38 25.74
C THR A 321 -24.39 30.86 25.01
N TYR A 322 -24.01 30.15 23.91
CA TYR A 322 -22.86 30.53 23.10
C TYR A 322 -23.06 31.89 22.42
N LEU A 323 -24.25 32.13 21.85
CA LEU A 323 -24.63 33.44 21.31
C LEU A 323 -24.58 34.54 22.38
N GLY A 324 -25.04 34.27 23.61
CA GLY A 324 -24.92 35.20 24.73
C GLY A 324 -23.47 35.62 24.98
N HIS A 325 -22.54 34.67 25.02
CA HIS A 325 -21.11 34.95 25.19
C HIS A 325 -20.53 35.77 24.04
N LEU A 326 -20.87 35.44 22.79
CA LEU A 326 -20.39 36.22 21.63
C LEU A 326 -20.90 37.66 21.64
N LYS A 327 -22.16 37.86 22.08
CA LYS A 327 -22.74 39.22 22.25
C LYS A 327 -22.01 39.99 23.33
N GLU A 328 -21.77 39.41 24.50
CA GLU A 328 -21.01 40.04 25.58
C GLU A 328 -19.58 40.38 25.15
N ASN A 329 -18.89 39.47 24.46
CA ASN A 329 -17.55 39.68 23.94
C ASN A 329 -17.53 40.85 22.94
N ASN A 330 -18.52 40.92 22.04
CA ASN A 330 -18.61 42.01 21.08
C ASN A 330 -18.85 43.36 21.76
N GLU A 331 -19.68 43.41 22.81
CA GLU A 331 -19.88 44.64 23.61
C GLU A 331 -18.59 45.10 24.29
N VAL A 332 -17.76 44.14 24.77
CA VAL A 332 -16.44 44.46 25.36
C VAL A 332 -15.52 45.03 24.27
N LEU A 333 -15.46 44.40 23.07
CA LEU A 333 -14.67 44.87 21.95
C LEU A 333 -15.06 46.31 21.53
N VAL A 334 -16.36 46.60 21.44
CA VAL A 334 -16.83 47.95 21.13
C VAL A 334 -16.34 48.96 22.18
N LYS A 335 -16.45 48.66 23.47
CA LYS A 335 -15.98 49.52 24.58
C LYS A 335 -14.46 49.72 24.52
N ASP A 336 -13.69 48.68 24.22
CA ASP A 336 -12.24 48.76 24.11
C ASP A 336 -11.83 49.60 22.88
N MET A 337 -12.52 49.44 21.76
CA MET A 337 -12.30 50.27 20.58
C MET A 337 -12.61 51.74 20.85
N GLU A 338 -13.70 52.07 21.56
CA GLU A 338 -14.04 53.43 21.95
C GLU A 338 -12.98 54.03 22.91
N ARG A 339 -12.47 53.22 23.86
CA ARG A 339 -11.41 53.62 24.79
C ARG A 339 -10.10 53.90 24.08
N LEU A 340 -9.67 52.93 23.24
CA LEU A 340 -8.40 53.04 22.49
C LEU A 340 -8.45 54.07 21.37
N GLY A 341 -9.58 54.24 20.68
CA GLY A 341 -9.77 55.23 19.64
C GLY A 341 -9.64 56.68 20.09
N LYS A 342 -9.65 56.95 21.42
CA LYS A 342 -9.33 58.29 21.97
C LYS A 342 -7.85 58.61 21.93
N THR A 343 -6.99 57.59 22.00
CA THR A 343 -5.53 57.72 22.08
C THR A 343 -4.83 57.30 20.81
N TYR A 344 -5.33 56.26 20.17
CA TYR A 344 -4.72 55.62 18.99
C TYR A 344 -5.58 55.79 17.75
N LEU A 345 -4.94 55.88 16.60
CA LEU A 345 -5.60 55.83 15.31
C LEU A 345 -5.87 54.33 14.99
N LEU A 346 -7.10 53.88 15.19
CA LEU A 346 -7.51 52.51 14.88
C LEU A 346 -7.72 52.32 13.38
N SER A 347 -7.43 51.10 12.89
CA SER A 347 -7.68 50.70 11.51
C SER A 347 -9.17 50.78 11.17
N GLU A 348 -9.54 51.40 10.06
CA GLU A 348 -10.93 51.43 9.56
C GLU A 348 -11.43 50.00 9.29
N SER A 349 -10.53 49.07 8.92
CA SER A 349 -10.89 47.65 8.72
C SER A 349 -11.38 46.98 9.99
N ASP A 350 -10.73 47.23 11.15
CA ASP A 350 -11.13 46.65 12.43
C ASP A 350 -12.44 47.26 12.94
N VAL A 351 -12.62 48.57 12.77
CA VAL A 351 -13.88 49.25 13.12
C VAL A 351 -15.06 48.68 12.31
N ASN A 352 -14.88 48.54 11.00
CA ASN A 352 -15.91 47.95 10.14
C ASN A 352 -16.13 46.48 10.42
N ARG A 353 -15.09 45.73 10.81
CA ARG A 353 -15.20 44.30 11.18
C ARG A 353 -16.08 44.13 12.40
N VAL A 354 -15.82 44.83 13.49
CA VAL A 354 -16.62 44.76 14.74
C VAL A 354 -18.07 45.16 14.50
N ARG A 355 -18.33 46.14 13.64
CA ARG A 355 -19.70 46.52 13.27
C ARG A 355 -20.42 45.40 12.48
N ARG A 356 -19.72 44.71 11.58
CA ARG A 356 -20.27 43.54 10.87
C ARG A 356 -20.55 42.40 11.85
N LEU A 357 -19.61 42.07 12.73
CA LEU A 357 -19.80 41.03 13.75
C LEU A 357 -21.05 41.29 14.62
N GLN A 358 -21.34 42.55 14.96
CA GLN A 358 -22.56 42.94 15.67
C GLN A 358 -23.84 42.59 14.87
N ALA A 359 -23.82 42.86 13.56
CA ALA A 359 -24.96 42.60 12.69
C ALA A 359 -25.14 41.08 12.48
N ASP A 360 -24.05 40.33 12.31
CA ASP A 360 -24.03 38.88 12.12
C ASP A 360 -24.54 38.17 13.37
N ILE A 361 -24.06 38.54 14.57
CA ILE A 361 -24.55 38.02 15.85
C ILE A 361 -26.07 38.26 16.02
N THR A 362 -26.54 39.44 15.63
CA THR A 362 -27.97 39.77 15.73
C THR A 362 -28.80 38.91 14.77
N ALA A 363 -28.33 38.75 13.52
CA ALA A 363 -29.00 37.89 12.54
C ALA A 363 -29.04 36.41 12.99
N MET A 364 -27.92 35.90 13.56
CA MET A 364 -27.89 34.53 14.08
C MET A 364 -28.80 34.34 15.30
N SER A 365 -28.93 35.36 16.17
CA SER A 365 -29.85 35.32 17.32
C SER A 365 -31.31 35.17 16.86
N THR A 366 -31.73 35.93 15.84
CA THR A 366 -33.09 35.81 15.27
C THR A 366 -33.34 34.41 14.67
N THR A 367 -32.36 33.87 13.93
CA THR A 367 -32.47 32.52 13.34
C THR A 367 -32.62 31.44 14.43
N VAL A 368 -31.84 31.49 15.51
CA VAL A 368 -31.95 30.53 16.64
C VAL A 368 -33.26 30.69 17.38
N GLU A 369 -33.76 31.92 17.58
CA GLU A 369 -35.06 32.20 18.21
C GLU A 369 -36.23 31.67 17.35
N GLU A 370 -36.17 31.81 16.02
CA GLU A 370 -37.15 31.24 15.08
C GLU A 370 -37.15 29.71 15.17
N MET A 371 -36.02 29.05 15.09
CA MET A 371 -35.89 27.60 15.23
C MET A 371 -36.38 27.07 16.59
N THR A 372 -36.21 27.87 17.66
CA THR A 372 -36.71 27.52 18.98
C THR A 372 -38.22 27.64 19.09
N SER A 373 -38.83 28.61 18.39
CA SER A 373 -40.29 28.81 18.39
C SER A 373 -41.05 27.81 17.51
N GLU A 374 -40.40 27.30 16.44
CA GLU A 374 -40.96 26.29 15.53
C GLU A 374 -40.88 24.86 16.07
N GLN A 375 -40.23 24.62 17.21
CA GLN A 375 -40.01 23.29 17.81
C GLN A 375 -41.31 22.55 18.19
N SER A 376 -42.46 23.18 18.08
CA SER A 376 -43.77 22.57 18.41
C SER A 376 -44.28 21.58 17.33
N GLU A 377 -43.79 21.63 16.10
CA GLU A 377 -44.14 20.71 15.00
C GLU A 377 -42.86 20.47 14.18
N VAL A 378 -42.16 19.38 14.45
CA VAL A 378 -41.00 18.95 13.64
C VAL A 378 -41.52 18.52 12.27
N THR A 379 -41.33 19.35 11.25
CA THR A 379 -41.77 19.11 9.87
C THR A 379 -40.62 18.63 8.97
N GLU A 380 -39.39 18.64 9.44
CA GLU A 380 -38.18 18.27 8.70
C GLU A 380 -37.43 17.15 9.43
N PRO A 381 -36.66 16.29 8.70
CA PRO A 381 -35.81 15.27 9.32
C PRO A 381 -34.77 15.87 10.31
N TYR A 382 -34.53 15.19 11.42
CA TYR A 382 -33.55 15.63 12.41
C TYR A 382 -32.12 15.70 11.86
N SER A 383 -31.77 14.87 10.91
CA SER A 383 -30.48 14.94 10.21
C SER A 383 -30.26 16.27 9.49
N ILE A 384 -31.31 16.84 8.85
CA ILE A 384 -31.27 18.15 8.19
C ILE A 384 -31.22 19.27 9.22
N LEU A 385 -32.06 19.17 10.26
CA LEU A 385 -32.08 20.18 11.34
C LEU A 385 -30.74 20.24 12.07
N LYS A 386 -30.14 19.10 12.36
CA LYS A 386 -28.82 19.00 12.95
C LYS A 386 -27.75 19.65 12.07
N GLU A 387 -27.72 19.32 10.77
CA GLU A 387 -26.76 19.91 9.82
C GLU A 387 -26.89 21.44 9.77
N ARG A 388 -28.11 21.96 9.79
CA ARG A 388 -28.37 23.41 9.83
C ARG A 388 -27.80 24.06 11.10
N LEU A 389 -27.95 23.38 12.29
CA LEU A 389 -27.37 23.88 13.54
C LEU A 389 -25.86 23.73 13.60
N GLU A 390 -25.29 22.70 13.03
CA GLU A 390 -23.82 22.54 12.92
C GLU A 390 -23.19 23.62 12.03
N ASN A 391 -23.85 23.96 10.93
CA ASN A 391 -23.45 25.08 10.07
C ASN A 391 -23.53 26.41 10.81
N LEU A 392 -24.61 26.63 11.58
CA LEU A 392 -24.75 27.79 12.47
C LEU A 392 -23.61 27.83 13.51
N GLN A 393 -23.33 26.72 14.17
CA GLN A 393 -22.22 26.62 15.15
C GLN A 393 -20.87 26.96 14.51
N THR A 394 -20.62 26.49 13.27
CA THR A 394 -19.41 26.81 12.54
C THR A 394 -19.29 28.31 12.28
N THR A 395 -20.39 28.94 11.83
CA THR A 395 -20.43 30.39 11.59
C THR A 395 -20.20 31.18 12.89
N LEU A 396 -20.78 30.74 14.01
CA LEU A 396 -20.54 31.36 15.32
C LEU A 396 -19.10 31.24 15.78
N LYS A 397 -18.45 30.12 15.46
CA LYS A 397 -17.02 29.94 15.75
C LYS A 397 -16.15 30.89 14.91
N ASP A 398 -16.47 31.06 13.63
CA ASP A 398 -15.76 32.02 12.78
C ASP A 398 -15.91 33.45 13.33
N ILE A 399 -17.10 33.79 13.86
CA ILE A 399 -17.34 35.08 14.54
C ILE A 399 -16.46 35.20 15.79
N GLU A 400 -16.34 34.14 16.62
CA GLU A 400 -15.48 34.13 17.79
C GLU A 400 -14.01 34.33 17.45
N ASP A 401 -13.52 33.60 16.44
CA ASP A 401 -12.14 33.70 15.97
C ASP A 401 -11.83 35.11 15.45
N ASP A 402 -12.79 35.74 14.76
CA ASP A 402 -12.70 37.14 14.35
C ASP A 402 -12.65 38.12 15.55
N GLN A 403 -13.50 37.89 16.57
CA GLN A 403 -13.48 38.70 17.80
C GLN A 403 -12.12 38.59 18.51
N ILE A 404 -11.60 37.37 18.62
CA ILE A 404 -10.27 37.10 19.21
C ILE A 404 -9.20 37.85 18.41
N GLY A 405 -9.21 37.74 17.09
CA GLY A 405 -8.24 38.38 16.23
C GLY A 405 -8.26 39.91 16.35
N VAL A 406 -9.43 40.53 16.47
CA VAL A 406 -9.54 41.99 16.73
C VAL A 406 -9.03 42.33 18.14
N SER A 407 -9.42 41.55 19.16
CA SER A 407 -8.98 41.75 20.55
C SER A 407 -7.45 41.71 20.67
N GLU A 408 -6.82 40.70 20.04
CA GLU A 408 -5.35 40.55 20.04
C GLU A 408 -4.66 41.76 19.41
N ARG A 409 -5.19 42.27 18.29
CA ARG A 409 -4.64 43.49 17.65
C ARG A 409 -4.77 44.70 18.55
N LEU A 410 -5.91 44.89 19.22
CA LEU A 410 -6.10 45.99 20.17
C LEU A 410 -5.11 45.90 21.34
N VAL A 411 -4.91 44.71 21.90
CA VAL A 411 -3.91 44.48 22.96
C VAL A 411 -2.48 44.72 22.45
N GLN A 412 -2.21 44.35 21.19
CA GLN A 412 -0.89 44.56 20.60
C GLN A 412 -0.57 46.07 20.42
N ILE A 413 -1.56 46.89 20.08
CA ILE A 413 -1.40 48.36 20.00
C ILE A 413 -0.88 48.90 21.34
N GLU A 414 -1.48 48.52 22.46
CA GLU A 414 -1.04 48.97 23.81
C GLU A 414 0.38 48.49 24.14
N LYS A 415 0.71 47.22 23.80
CA LYS A 415 2.04 46.69 24.03
C LYS A 415 3.11 47.40 23.18
N ASP A 416 2.80 47.69 21.93
CA ASP A 416 3.73 48.35 21.02
C ASP A 416 4.01 49.77 21.50
N ASP A 417 2.99 50.53 21.95
CA ASP A 417 3.17 51.85 22.54
C ASP A 417 4.10 51.83 23.75
N VAL A 418 3.85 50.91 24.70
CA VAL A 418 4.69 50.75 25.89
C VAL A 418 6.13 50.41 25.53
N ASN A 419 6.33 49.47 24.59
CA ASN A 419 7.66 49.08 24.11
C ASN A 419 8.37 50.26 23.43
N ALA A 420 7.67 51.00 22.55
CA ALA A 420 8.24 52.14 21.83
C ALA A 420 8.66 53.26 22.81
N ARG A 421 7.82 53.59 23.81
CA ARG A 421 8.17 54.56 24.86
C ARG A 421 9.38 54.13 25.69
N GLN A 422 9.45 52.86 26.07
CA GLN A 422 10.60 52.31 26.79
C GLN A 422 11.87 52.44 25.96
N LYS A 423 11.84 52.03 24.70
CA LYS A 423 13.01 52.11 23.79
C LYS A 423 13.41 53.55 23.51
N ALA A 424 12.46 54.47 23.26
CA ALA A 424 12.76 55.89 23.06
C ALA A 424 13.55 56.44 24.26
N ASN A 425 13.09 56.20 25.48
CA ASN A 425 13.79 56.62 26.70
C ASN A 425 15.20 55.98 26.83
N VAL A 426 15.33 54.72 26.46
CA VAL A 426 16.63 54.03 26.46
C VAL A 426 17.57 54.70 25.44
N TYR A 427 17.08 55.00 24.23
CA TYR A 427 17.91 55.61 23.18
C TYR A 427 18.37 57.02 23.53
N VAL A 428 17.52 57.85 24.11
CA VAL A 428 17.92 59.16 24.67
C VAL A 428 19.07 58.97 25.68
N ASN A 429 18.95 58.05 26.61
CA ASN A 429 19.99 57.76 27.59
C ASN A 429 21.28 57.23 26.97
N ARG A 430 21.16 56.41 25.94
CA ARG A 430 22.31 55.89 25.20
C ARG A 430 23.04 56.98 24.43
N LEU A 431 22.32 57.85 23.75
CA LEU A 431 22.93 59.02 23.06
C LEU A 431 23.73 59.89 24.05
N HIS A 432 23.16 60.18 25.23
CA HIS A 432 23.88 60.89 26.27
C HIS A 432 25.11 60.15 26.78
N THR A 433 25.03 58.84 26.90
CA THR A 433 26.12 58.00 27.35
C THR A 433 27.24 57.95 26.30
N ILE A 434 26.89 57.76 25.02
CA ILE A 434 27.87 57.75 23.90
C ILE A 434 28.56 59.12 23.83
N LYS A 435 27.85 60.22 23.92
CA LYS A 435 28.43 61.56 23.93
C LYS A 435 29.46 61.68 25.05
N ARG A 436 29.11 61.38 26.31
CA ARG A 436 30.03 61.45 27.47
C ARG A 436 31.21 60.48 27.33
N TYR A 437 30.97 59.32 26.73
CA TYR A 437 32.04 58.34 26.52
C TYR A 437 33.07 58.86 25.52
N MET A 438 32.64 59.46 24.41
CA MET A 438 33.53 60.05 23.42
C MET A 438 34.30 61.27 24.00
N GLU A 439 33.63 62.13 24.76
CA GLU A 439 34.24 63.29 25.43
C GLU A 439 35.35 62.88 26.41
N LYS A 440 35.17 61.76 27.15
CA LYS A 440 36.16 61.25 28.12
C LYS A 440 37.40 60.62 27.48
N ARG A 441 37.39 60.31 26.21
CA ARG A 441 38.51 59.64 25.52
C ARG A 441 39.63 60.59 25.11
N ASN A 442 39.44 61.92 25.28
CA ASN A 442 40.43 62.94 24.91
C ASN A 442 40.96 62.78 23.48
N LEU A 443 40.11 62.37 22.56
CA LEU A 443 40.48 62.24 21.14
C LEU A 443 40.87 63.63 20.56
N PRO A 444 41.87 63.72 19.67
CA PRO A 444 42.24 64.97 19.02
C PRO A 444 41.10 65.67 18.30
N GLY A 445 40.15 64.91 17.76
CA GLY A 445 38.95 65.42 17.13
C GLY A 445 37.90 64.29 16.90
N ILE A 446 36.75 64.67 16.46
CA ILE A 446 35.63 63.73 16.20
C ILE A 446 35.48 63.50 14.69
N PRO A 447 35.52 62.26 14.17
CA PRO A 447 35.30 62.00 12.74
C PRO A 447 33.98 62.53 12.23
N GLN A 448 33.99 63.13 11.03
CA GLN A 448 32.74 63.66 10.43
C GLN A 448 31.70 62.55 10.21
N LYS A 449 32.12 61.32 9.89
CA LYS A 449 31.24 60.15 9.75
C LYS A 449 30.49 59.89 11.04
N PHE A 450 31.20 59.89 12.19
CA PHE A 450 30.57 59.69 13.50
C PHE A 450 29.56 60.81 13.82
N LEU A 451 29.92 62.09 13.58
CA LEU A 451 29.00 63.19 13.81
C LEU A 451 27.72 63.03 13.00
N LYS A 452 27.82 62.61 11.73
CA LYS A 452 26.66 62.35 10.90
C LYS A 452 25.79 61.27 11.51
N LEU A 453 26.37 60.11 11.86
CA LEU A 453 25.63 58.98 12.48
C LEU A 453 24.99 59.36 13.83
N PHE A 454 25.68 60.19 14.61
CA PHE A 454 25.15 60.72 15.87
C PHE A 454 23.93 61.62 15.66
N PHE A 455 23.98 62.51 14.67
CA PHE A 455 22.84 63.37 14.32
C PHE A 455 21.69 62.58 13.70
N ASP A 456 21.99 61.59 12.84
CA ASP A 456 20.98 60.72 12.25
C ASP A 456 20.24 59.93 13.36
N ALA A 457 20.95 59.31 14.31
CA ALA A 457 20.38 58.57 15.45
C ALA A 457 19.63 59.50 16.44
N SER A 458 20.12 60.75 16.64
CA SER A 458 19.43 61.75 17.45
C SER A 458 18.09 62.15 16.83
N HIS A 459 18.12 62.42 15.49
CA HIS A 459 16.93 62.84 14.76
C HIS A 459 15.87 61.71 14.71
N SER A 460 16.27 60.49 14.39
CA SER A 460 15.33 59.34 14.39
C SER A 460 14.75 59.06 15.78
N THR A 461 15.52 59.31 16.87
CA THR A 461 15.02 59.21 18.26
C THR A 461 14.03 60.37 18.58
N GLU A 462 14.31 61.59 18.16
CA GLU A 462 13.42 62.74 18.32
C GLU A 462 12.11 62.55 17.52
N ASP A 463 12.20 62.04 16.28
CA ASP A 463 11.03 61.69 15.45
C ASP A 463 10.16 60.64 16.12
N LEU A 464 10.79 59.58 16.74
CA LEU A 464 10.08 58.58 17.50
C LEU A 464 9.30 59.19 18.68
N MET A 465 9.93 60.11 19.42
CA MET A 465 9.27 60.80 20.53
C MET A 465 8.11 61.66 20.04
N ALA A 466 8.29 62.38 18.93
CA ALA A 466 7.25 63.23 18.33
C ALA A 466 6.03 62.42 17.88
N GLU A 467 6.26 61.24 17.26
CA GLU A 467 5.16 60.33 16.90
C GLU A 467 4.39 59.81 18.14
N LEU A 468 5.09 59.55 19.25
CA LEU A 468 4.50 59.07 20.51
C LEU A 468 3.77 60.18 21.30
N GLU A 469 4.00 61.46 20.99
CA GLU A 469 3.36 62.62 21.63
C GLU A 469 2.17 63.15 20.85
N GLN A 470 1.83 62.57 19.69
CA GLN A 470 0.66 62.98 18.89
C GLN A 470 -0.64 62.78 19.66
N SER A 471 -1.64 63.62 19.39
CA SER A 471 -2.97 63.55 20.00
C SER A 471 -3.72 62.24 19.65
N GLN A 472 -3.44 61.67 18.48
CA GLN A 472 -3.85 60.35 18.04
C GLN A 472 -2.63 59.61 17.48
N ILE A 473 -2.17 58.64 18.19
CA ILE A 473 -0.94 57.89 17.88
C ILE A 473 -1.22 56.84 16.79
N ASN A 474 -0.46 56.92 15.70
CA ASN A 474 -0.46 55.87 14.69
C ASN A 474 0.64 54.86 15.02
N ILE A 475 0.26 53.69 15.61
CA ILE A 475 1.22 52.66 16.03
C ILE A 475 2.02 52.08 14.84
N GLU A 476 1.47 52.01 13.64
CA GLU A 476 2.22 51.54 12.46
C GLU A 476 3.34 52.52 12.10
N SER A 477 3.06 53.83 12.20
CA SER A 477 4.08 54.89 12.01
C SER A 477 5.14 54.81 13.12
N VAL A 478 4.72 54.70 14.36
CA VAL A 478 5.62 54.54 15.52
C VAL A 478 6.54 53.33 15.38
N ASN A 479 6.01 52.18 14.99
CA ASN A 479 6.82 50.96 14.80
C ASN A 479 7.84 51.10 13.67
N ARG A 480 7.48 51.80 12.58
CA ARG A 480 8.40 52.09 11.47
C ARG A 480 9.54 53.01 11.90
N VAL A 481 9.21 54.11 12.62
CA VAL A 481 10.23 55.05 13.11
C VAL A 481 11.10 54.41 14.19
N LEU A 482 10.52 53.54 15.03
CA LEU A 482 11.25 52.76 16.04
C LEU A 482 12.28 51.82 15.39
N GLU A 483 11.93 51.18 14.28
CA GLU A 483 12.85 50.31 13.53
C GLU A 483 14.05 51.15 12.98
N ILE A 484 13.77 52.34 12.41
CA ILE A 484 14.80 53.25 11.91
C ILE A 484 15.72 53.66 13.08
N ALA A 485 15.14 54.16 14.19
CA ALA A 485 15.92 54.61 15.35
C ALA A 485 16.75 53.45 15.97
N THR A 486 16.23 52.22 15.95
CA THR A 486 16.95 51.01 16.41
C THR A 486 18.18 50.76 15.54
N ASN A 487 18.03 50.78 14.22
CA ASN A 487 19.12 50.58 13.28
C ASN A 487 20.19 51.68 13.36
N ASP A 488 19.76 52.96 13.41
CA ASP A 488 20.68 54.06 13.54
C ASP A 488 21.49 54.02 14.85
N MET A 489 20.84 53.61 15.94
CA MET A 489 21.51 53.45 17.24
C MET A 489 22.53 52.31 17.22
N GLU A 490 22.21 51.15 16.60
CA GLU A 490 23.14 50.04 16.46
C GLU A 490 24.37 50.41 15.62
N ILE A 491 24.16 51.14 14.52
CA ILE A 491 25.25 51.64 13.67
C ILE A 491 26.13 52.63 14.43
N LEU A 492 25.52 53.55 15.18
CA LEU A 492 26.25 54.51 15.99
C LEU A 492 27.07 53.84 17.10
N GLU A 493 26.51 52.89 17.79
CA GLU A 493 27.20 52.11 18.82
C GLU A 493 28.43 51.36 18.23
N ALA A 494 28.25 50.68 17.09
CA ALA A 494 29.31 49.98 16.39
C ALA A 494 30.44 50.90 15.97
N GLU A 495 30.11 52.09 15.40
CA GLU A 495 31.11 53.09 15.00
C GLU A 495 31.81 53.66 16.21
N THR A 496 31.10 53.95 17.32
CA THR A 496 31.67 54.42 18.59
C THR A 496 32.74 53.46 19.09
N TYR A 497 32.44 52.14 19.13
CA TYR A 497 33.42 51.10 19.52
C TYR A 497 34.61 51.06 18.57
N SER A 498 34.37 51.12 17.25
CA SER A 498 35.44 51.09 16.25
C SER A 498 36.41 52.27 16.40
N ILE A 499 35.88 53.47 16.59
CA ILE A 499 36.68 54.69 16.78
C ILE A 499 37.56 54.55 18.02
N VAL A 500 36.98 54.20 19.16
CA VAL A 500 37.71 54.10 20.44
C VAL A 500 38.75 52.98 20.40
N GLN A 501 38.41 51.83 19.80
CA GLN A 501 39.34 50.73 19.61
C GLN A 501 40.53 51.14 18.74
N ASN A 502 40.26 51.69 17.55
CA ASN A 502 41.30 52.06 16.61
C ASN A 502 42.17 53.21 17.17
N ALA A 503 41.58 54.21 17.84
CA ALA A 503 42.36 55.27 18.49
C ALA A 503 43.29 54.72 19.58
N THR A 504 42.78 53.89 20.50
CA THR A 504 43.57 53.33 21.59
C THR A 504 44.68 52.42 21.06
N LEU A 505 44.38 51.56 20.08
CA LEU A 505 45.39 50.67 19.47
C LEU A 505 46.45 51.48 18.70
N THR A 506 46.03 52.56 18.00
CA THR A 506 46.96 53.44 17.32
C THR A 506 47.92 54.11 18.29
N GLU A 507 47.43 54.70 19.38
CA GLU A 507 48.32 55.28 20.44
C GLU A 507 49.32 54.27 20.98
N GLN A 508 48.85 53.03 21.30
CA GLN A 508 49.74 51.99 21.79
C GLN A 508 50.79 51.55 20.76
N LEU A 509 50.38 51.40 19.49
CA LEU A 509 51.31 51.02 18.41
C LEU A 509 52.28 52.15 18.08
N LEU A 510 51.86 53.43 18.11
CA LEU A 510 52.75 54.59 17.97
C LEU A 510 53.78 54.61 19.09
N GLN A 511 53.36 54.40 20.35
CA GLN A 511 54.30 54.30 21.47
C GLN A 511 55.27 53.12 21.30
N TYR A 512 54.78 51.99 20.88
CA TYR A 512 55.58 50.79 20.65
C TYR A 512 56.59 50.98 19.49
N SER A 513 56.20 51.64 18.43
CA SER A 513 57.02 51.89 17.24
C SER A 513 58.26 52.72 17.53
N ASN A 514 58.28 53.49 18.64
CA ASN A 514 59.48 54.23 19.08
C ASN A 514 60.75 53.38 19.23
N ARG A 515 60.58 52.08 19.44
CA ARG A 515 61.69 51.12 19.50
C ARG A 515 62.48 50.99 18.19
N TYR A 516 61.74 51.12 17.06
CA TYR A 516 62.23 50.87 15.71
C TYR A 516 62.53 52.17 14.93
N ARG A 517 61.94 53.29 15.35
CA ARG A 517 61.97 54.57 14.68
C ARG A 517 63.39 55.10 14.40
N SER A 518 64.40 54.80 15.27
CA SER A 518 65.78 55.25 15.12
C SER A 518 66.57 54.42 14.12
N PHE A 519 66.13 53.26 13.70
CA PHE A 519 66.88 52.35 12.84
C PHE A 519 66.13 51.92 11.56
N ASP A 520 64.80 52.09 11.46
CA ASP A 520 64.01 51.76 10.27
C ASP A 520 63.28 53.00 9.78
N GLU A 521 63.69 53.51 8.63
CA GLU A 521 63.19 54.72 8.00
C GLU A 521 61.73 54.55 7.56
N ARG A 522 61.33 53.31 7.20
CA ARG A 522 59.95 53.00 6.82
C ARG A 522 58.99 53.13 8.02
N ILE A 523 59.39 52.68 9.19
CA ILE A 523 58.63 52.86 10.43
C ILE A 523 58.59 54.34 10.83
N GLN A 524 59.68 55.07 10.65
CA GLN A 524 59.72 56.51 10.93
C GLN A 524 58.71 57.25 10.04
N GLN A 525 58.66 56.93 8.74
CA GLN A 525 57.73 57.53 7.81
C GLN A 525 56.29 57.17 8.16
N ALA A 526 56.01 55.85 8.37
CA ALA A 526 54.66 55.37 8.75
C ALA A 526 54.17 55.99 10.07
N PHE A 527 55.08 56.22 11.04
CA PHE A 527 54.74 56.89 12.28
C PHE A 527 54.27 58.35 12.02
N HIS A 528 55.00 59.13 11.23
CA HIS A 528 54.60 60.51 10.93
C HIS A 528 53.29 60.58 10.13
N GLU A 529 53.11 59.70 9.16
CA GLU A 529 51.89 59.61 8.39
C GLU A 529 50.70 59.17 9.27
N ALA A 530 50.87 58.12 10.08
CA ALA A 530 49.79 57.69 10.98
C ALA A 530 49.44 58.74 12.03
N LEU A 531 50.45 59.44 12.60
CA LEU A 531 50.24 60.54 13.54
C LEU A 531 49.48 61.71 12.88
N HIS A 532 49.87 62.09 11.66
CA HIS A 532 49.17 63.12 10.90
C HIS A 532 47.69 62.77 10.66
N ILE A 533 47.41 61.54 10.21
CA ILE A 533 46.05 61.06 10.01
C ILE A 533 45.28 61.06 11.34
N PHE A 534 45.94 60.68 12.45
CA PHE A 534 45.36 60.65 13.80
C PHE A 534 44.97 62.03 14.32
N GLU A 535 45.89 63.01 14.20
CA GLU A 535 45.74 64.34 14.81
C GLU A 535 45.01 65.36 13.93
N THR A 536 45.07 65.21 12.59
CA THR A 536 44.52 66.23 11.66
C THR A 536 43.32 65.75 10.87
N GLU A 537 43.32 64.48 10.45
CA GLU A 537 42.21 63.91 9.67
C GLU A 537 41.15 63.21 10.55
N PHE A 538 41.55 62.89 11.81
CA PHE A 538 40.69 62.15 12.77
C PHE A 538 40.21 60.80 12.23
N ASN A 539 40.96 60.20 11.27
CA ASN A 539 40.65 58.89 10.70
C ASN A 539 41.40 57.81 11.45
N TYR A 540 40.85 57.40 12.59
CA TYR A 540 41.51 56.46 13.52
C TYR A 540 41.72 55.09 12.90
N GLN A 541 40.83 54.63 12.04
CA GLN A 541 40.97 53.35 11.32
C GLN A 541 42.16 53.42 10.34
N ALA A 542 42.23 54.42 9.48
CA ALA A 542 43.36 54.54 8.53
C ALA A 542 44.69 54.75 9.24
N SER A 543 44.70 55.49 10.36
CA SER A 543 45.87 55.65 11.18
C SER A 543 46.35 54.32 11.81
N PHE A 544 45.42 53.53 12.36
CA PHE A 544 45.69 52.18 12.87
C PHE A 544 46.25 51.28 11.78
N GLU A 545 45.58 51.21 10.62
CA GLU A 545 46.03 50.40 9.49
C GLU A 545 47.43 50.76 9.03
N LYS A 546 47.75 52.04 8.96
CA LYS A 546 49.08 52.55 8.53
C LYS A 546 50.20 52.13 9.44
N ILE A 547 50.05 52.33 10.75
CA ILE A 547 51.10 51.98 11.72
C ILE A 547 51.20 50.47 11.93
N SER A 548 50.06 49.73 11.89
CA SER A 548 50.08 48.29 12.05
C SER A 548 50.75 47.59 10.88
N GLN A 549 50.49 48.00 9.63
CA GLN A 549 51.20 47.46 8.44
C GLN A 549 52.73 47.66 8.51
N ALA A 550 53.18 48.82 8.94
CA ALA A 550 54.63 49.06 9.06
C ALA A 550 55.26 48.20 10.16
N LEU A 551 54.61 48.08 11.29
CA LEU A 551 55.11 47.26 12.42
C LEU A 551 55.04 45.76 12.14
N GLU A 552 54.02 45.29 11.39
CA GLU A 552 53.88 43.88 11.03
C GLU A 552 54.98 43.39 10.08
N LEU A 553 55.54 44.32 9.24
CA LEU A 553 56.69 44.04 8.39
C LEU A 553 58.01 43.91 9.19
N ALA A 554 58.12 44.62 10.31
CA ALA A 554 59.33 44.61 11.18
C ALA A 554 59.25 43.51 12.24
N GLU A 555 58.08 43.23 12.79
CA GLU A 555 57.80 42.23 13.81
C GLU A 555 56.48 41.55 13.52
N PRO A 556 56.47 40.42 12.77
CA PRO A 556 55.25 39.70 12.42
C PRO A 556 54.47 39.28 13.67
N GLY A 557 53.11 39.49 13.68
CA GLY A 557 52.21 39.14 14.78
C GLY A 557 52.10 40.21 15.89
N VAL A 558 52.79 41.34 15.78
CA VAL A 558 52.74 42.42 16.78
C VAL A 558 51.34 43.03 16.88
N THR A 559 50.69 43.28 15.76
CA THR A 559 49.33 43.87 15.70
C THR A 559 48.33 42.96 16.41
N ASN A 560 48.37 41.68 16.11
CA ASN A 560 47.45 40.69 16.73
C ASN A 560 47.66 40.61 18.27
N ARG A 561 48.86 40.71 18.72
CA ARG A 561 49.20 40.74 20.17
C ARG A 561 48.54 41.93 20.87
N PHE A 562 48.59 43.13 20.25
CA PHE A 562 47.96 44.35 20.81
C PHE A 562 46.43 44.27 20.74
N VAL A 563 45.86 43.80 19.64
CA VAL A 563 44.42 43.58 19.49
C VAL A 563 43.93 42.59 20.54
N THR A 564 44.56 41.43 20.70
CA THR A 564 44.22 40.42 21.71
C THR A 564 44.35 40.99 23.14
N SER A 565 45.37 41.80 23.41
CA SER A 565 45.54 42.44 24.71
C SER A 565 44.44 43.45 24.99
N TYR A 566 44.07 44.25 24.00
CA TYR A 566 42.96 45.21 24.08
C TYR A 566 41.65 44.52 24.34
N GLU A 567 41.37 43.44 23.63
CA GLU A 567 40.14 42.67 23.81
C GLU A 567 40.04 42.03 25.24
N LYS A 568 41.16 41.62 25.82
CA LYS A 568 41.19 41.09 27.21
C LYS A 568 41.03 42.17 28.28
N THR A 569 41.48 43.38 28.02
CA THR A 569 41.47 44.51 28.98
C THR A 569 40.33 45.48 28.73
N ARG A 570 39.58 45.27 27.67
CA ARG A 570 38.44 46.11 27.25
C ARG A 570 37.38 46.18 28.35
N GLU A 571 37.10 47.34 28.86
CA GLU A 571 35.91 47.58 29.67
C GLU A 571 34.64 47.26 28.85
N THR A 572 33.82 46.34 29.34
CA THR A 572 32.54 46.02 28.72
C THR A 572 31.56 47.20 29.01
N ILE A 573 31.59 48.17 28.15
CA ILE A 573 30.63 49.28 28.27
C ILE A 573 29.30 48.81 27.67
N ARG A 574 28.25 48.77 28.48
CA ARG A 574 26.89 48.67 28.02
C ARG A 574 26.35 50.12 27.89
N PHE A 575 26.17 50.56 26.66
CA PHE A 575 25.51 51.83 26.39
C PHE A 575 24.06 51.83 26.82
#